data_57a1e647f8430e256a8f2e7284391f34
#
_entry.id   57a1e647f8430e256a8f2e7284391f34
#
_cell.length_a   1.000
_cell.length_b   1.000
_cell.length_c   1.000
_cell.angle_alpha   90.00
_cell.angle_beta   90.00
_cell.angle_gamma   90.00
#
_symmetry.space_group_name_H-M   'P 1'
#
loop_
_entity.id
_entity.type
_entity.pdbx_description
1 polymer ?
#
loop_
_entity_poly.entity_id
_entity_poly.type
_entity_poly.pdbx_seq_one_letter_code
_entity_poly.pdbx_strand_id
1 'polypeptide(L)'
;MSLTLDAQQRLVVWIAALASFVAFLDGTVVNVALPAISEELGGGLVTQQWVVDAYLITLSALILLAGSVSDAFGRILVMRIGLIGFGIASIAIAAAPTPLFLIIARALQGAAGAFLVPSSLALITSTIRGPLQGKAIGLWTALTTSAMVAGPLIGGLFVDFLSWRFVFLINVVPIAVTLWLLTRLKAHDVRRPGTRIDWIGGAMCTFGLGAAVYALIEQPNLGWASPAIWIPLVAGILLFAAFLVRQHITAAPILPLGLFKIRNFWTGNVATFFVYGALSLNGFVVAVYLQQGAGLPATLAGLASIPTTILMIALSSRMGALAGRWGPRLFMTVGPVLMAMGALLLLSVSEQFDYWTQVLPSMLVFGLGLATTVSPLTAAILGAVDTSRSGIASAVNNAVARVAGLLVVAMLATIIGGTLDLAGFHRAAIVTAAMMAIGALVSFAGIRNRMPQPGADATPAASAK
;
A
#
# COMPACT_ATOMS: atom_id res chain seq x y z
N MET A 1 -18.41 26.55 21.24
CA MET A 1 -18.70 25.11 21.18
C MET A 1 -17.38 24.34 21.22
N SER A 2 -17.19 23.47 22.22
CA SER A 2 -15.96 22.69 22.36
C SER A 2 -15.85 21.73 21.16
N LEU A 3 -14.77 21.87 20.36
CA LEU A 3 -14.42 20.98 19.23
C LEU A 3 -13.90 19.62 19.78
N THR A 4 -14.67 18.95 20.64
CA THR A 4 -14.32 17.65 21.21
C THR A 4 -15.24 16.57 20.66
N LEU A 5 -14.65 15.46 20.25
CA LEU A 5 -15.38 14.25 19.83
C LEU A 5 -16.18 13.71 21.03
N ASP A 6 -17.43 13.35 20.83
CA ASP A 6 -18.22 12.63 21.82
C ASP A 6 -17.74 11.17 22.01
N ALA A 7 -18.31 10.46 22.98
CA ALA A 7 -17.87 9.12 23.32
C ALA A 7 -18.06 8.11 22.15
N GLN A 8 -19.15 8.22 21.37
CA GLN A 8 -19.41 7.36 20.23
C GLN A 8 -18.52 7.72 19.04
N GLN A 9 -18.28 9.01 18.80
CA GLN A 9 -17.35 9.46 17.75
C GLN A 9 -15.92 9.03 18.05
N ARG A 10 -15.46 9.09 19.31
CA ARG A 10 -14.16 8.56 19.72
C ARG A 10 -14.07 7.06 19.50
N LEU A 11 -15.14 6.34 19.84
CA LEU A 11 -15.22 4.89 19.62
C LEU A 11 -15.10 4.54 18.12
N VAL A 12 -15.77 5.28 17.24
CA VAL A 12 -15.66 5.14 15.77
C VAL A 12 -14.22 5.35 15.31
N VAL A 13 -13.54 6.39 15.80
CA VAL A 13 -12.14 6.66 15.42
C VAL A 13 -11.22 5.54 15.87
N TRP A 14 -11.38 5.02 17.11
CA TRP A 14 -10.56 3.90 17.59
C TRP A 14 -10.79 2.61 16.79
N ILE A 15 -12.06 2.27 16.50
CA ILE A 15 -12.40 1.12 15.67
C ILE A 15 -11.74 1.23 14.29
N ALA A 16 -11.93 2.37 13.64
CA ALA A 16 -11.38 2.61 12.31
C ALA A 16 -9.84 2.61 12.31
N ALA A 17 -9.23 3.23 13.33
CA ALA A 17 -7.77 3.27 13.46
C ALA A 17 -7.17 1.89 13.69
N LEU A 18 -7.72 1.09 14.62
CA LEU A 18 -7.23 -0.25 14.91
C LEU A 18 -7.42 -1.21 13.73
N ALA A 19 -8.57 -1.15 13.04
CA ALA A 19 -8.81 -1.98 11.85
C ALA A 19 -7.81 -1.66 10.73
N SER A 20 -7.52 -0.39 10.49
CA SER A 20 -6.50 0.00 9.51
C SER A 20 -5.08 -0.28 10.00
N PHE A 21 -4.81 -0.09 11.30
CA PHE A 21 -3.52 -0.39 11.92
C PHE A 21 -3.06 -1.82 11.63
N VAL A 22 -3.97 -2.80 11.74
CA VAL A 22 -3.66 -4.22 11.43
C VAL A 22 -3.14 -4.37 10.00
N ALA A 23 -3.82 -3.77 9.00
CA ALA A 23 -3.41 -3.89 7.60
C ALA A 23 -2.08 -3.17 7.30
N PHE A 24 -1.82 -2.03 7.96
CA PHE A 24 -0.55 -1.30 7.80
C PHE A 24 0.61 -1.98 8.54
N LEU A 25 0.34 -2.51 9.73
CA LEU A 25 1.33 -3.27 10.51
C LEU A 25 1.78 -4.50 9.73
N ASP A 26 0.83 -5.32 9.27
CA ASP A 26 1.11 -6.54 8.51
C ASP A 26 1.94 -6.24 7.25
N GLY A 27 1.62 -5.16 6.52
CA GLY A 27 2.34 -4.77 5.32
C GLY A 27 3.80 -4.35 5.55
N THR A 28 4.20 -4.03 6.78
CA THR A 28 5.57 -3.60 7.11
C THR A 28 6.34 -4.64 7.90
N VAL A 29 5.69 -5.33 8.82
CA VAL A 29 6.31 -6.31 9.72
C VAL A 29 6.80 -7.55 8.96
N VAL A 30 6.09 -7.95 7.90
CA VAL A 30 6.40 -9.17 7.14
C VAL A 30 7.77 -9.12 6.48
N ASN A 31 8.21 -7.96 5.98
CA ASN A 31 9.49 -7.85 5.26
C ASN A 31 10.70 -8.28 6.10
N VAL A 32 10.64 -8.03 7.41
CA VAL A 32 11.71 -8.42 8.35
C VAL A 32 11.69 -9.92 8.63
N ALA A 33 10.53 -10.56 8.48
CA ALA A 33 10.36 -12.01 8.73
C ALA A 33 10.70 -12.89 7.52
N LEU A 34 10.80 -12.32 6.31
CA LEU A 34 10.98 -13.09 5.07
C LEU A 34 12.20 -14.04 5.10
N PRO A 35 13.38 -13.61 5.55
CA PRO A 35 14.55 -14.50 5.65
C PRO A 35 14.27 -15.70 6.55
N ALA A 36 13.77 -15.50 7.77
CA ALA A 36 13.49 -16.55 8.72
C ALA A 36 12.39 -17.52 8.22
N ILE A 37 11.38 -17.02 7.51
CA ILE A 37 10.35 -17.84 6.86
C ILE A 37 10.97 -18.76 5.81
N SER A 38 11.81 -18.22 4.93
CA SER A 38 12.42 -18.99 3.85
C SER A 38 13.51 -19.94 4.35
N GLU A 39 14.16 -19.65 5.46
CA GLU A 39 15.11 -20.54 6.12
C GLU A 39 14.41 -21.76 6.73
N GLU A 40 13.29 -21.56 7.43
CA GLU A 40 12.57 -22.65 8.10
C GLU A 40 11.71 -23.48 7.13
N LEU A 41 10.97 -22.83 6.20
CA LEU A 41 10.04 -23.51 5.31
C LEU A 41 10.65 -23.88 3.96
N GLY A 42 11.81 -23.32 3.60
CA GLY A 42 12.48 -23.53 2.32
C GLY A 42 12.01 -22.61 1.20
N GLY A 43 12.55 -22.83 0.00
CA GLY A 43 12.17 -22.14 -1.24
C GLY A 43 12.84 -20.78 -1.48
N GLY A 44 13.72 -20.33 -0.60
CA GLY A 44 14.57 -19.14 -0.79
C GLY A 44 13.82 -17.89 -1.20
N LEU A 45 14.37 -17.14 -2.17
CA LEU A 45 13.82 -15.87 -2.64
C LEU A 45 12.40 -16.01 -3.23
N VAL A 46 12.10 -17.12 -3.91
CA VAL A 46 10.78 -17.36 -4.51
C VAL A 46 9.69 -17.42 -3.42
N THR A 47 9.97 -18.12 -2.30
CA THR A 47 9.05 -18.14 -1.15
C THR A 47 8.87 -16.73 -0.58
N GLN A 48 9.95 -15.95 -0.43
CA GLN A 48 9.88 -14.57 0.08
C GLN A 48 9.00 -13.69 -0.82
N GLN A 49 9.16 -13.78 -2.14
CA GLN A 49 8.32 -13.05 -3.10
C GLN A 49 6.85 -13.48 -2.98
N TRP A 50 6.56 -14.78 -2.97
CA TRP A 50 5.19 -15.29 -2.86
C TRP A 50 4.50 -14.91 -1.56
N VAL A 51 5.23 -14.84 -0.43
CA VAL A 51 4.69 -14.40 0.87
C VAL A 51 4.16 -12.96 0.79
N VAL A 52 4.85 -12.09 0.05
CA VAL A 52 4.42 -10.71 -0.16
C VAL A 52 3.34 -10.64 -1.24
N ASP A 53 3.56 -11.27 -2.38
CA ASP A 53 2.74 -11.07 -3.57
C ASP A 53 1.39 -11.77 -3.48
N ALA A 54 1.27 -12.93 -2.85
CA ALA A 54 -0.02 -13.59 -2.64
C ALA A 54 -1.01 -12.70 -1.85
N TYR A 55 -0.52 -12.00 -0.84
CA TYR A 55 -1.29 -10.99 -0.11
C TYR A 55 -1.65 -9.79 -1.00
N LEU A 56 -0.68 -9.25 -1.74
CA LEU A 56 -0.87 -8.06 -2.56
C LEU A 56 -1.80 -8.30 -3.75
N ILE A 57 -1.81 -9.50 -4.37
CA ILE A 57 -2.71 -9.86 -5.47
C ILE A 57 -4.17 -9.68 -5.05
N THR A 58 -4.56 -10.35 -3.98
CA THR A 58 -5.95 -10.35 -3.51
C THR A 58 -6.34 -9.01 -2.89
N LEU A 59 -5.43 -8.39 -2.12
CA LEU A 59 -5.64 -7.05 -1.57
C LEU A 59 -5.88 -6.02 -2.68
N SER A 60 -5.02 -5.99 -3.70
CA SER A 60 -5.08 -4.98 -4.77
C SER A 60 -6.34 -5.11 -5.62
N ALA A 61 -6.70 -6.34 -5.97
CA ALA A 61 -7.87 -6.60 -6.80
C ALA A 61 -9.17 -6.33 -6.05
N LEU A 62 -9.26 -6.71 -4.78
CA LEU A 62 -10.50 -6.63 -4.01
C LEU A 62 -10.70 -5.29 -3.30
N ILE A 63 -9.66 -4.48 -3.11
CA ILE A 63 -9.80 -3.14 -2.52
C ILE A 63 -10.70 -2.22 -3.36
N LEU A 64 -10.73 -2.42 -4.68
CA LEU A 64 -11.63 -1.71 -5.59
C LEU A 64 -13.09 -2.12 -5.38
N LEU A 65 -13.35 -3.40 -5.05
CA LEU A 65 -14.68 -3.89 -4.73
C LEU A 65 -15.16 -3.48 -3.33
N ALA A 66 -14.24 -3.22 -2.41
CA ALA A 66 -14.53 -3.02 -1.00
C ALA A 66 -15.54 -1.88 -0.74
N GLY A 67 -15.47 -0.80 -1.54
CA GLY A 67 -16.42 0.29 -1.48
C GLY A 67 -17.85 -0.16 -1.79
N SER A 68 -18.05 -0.81 -2.94
CA SER A 68 -19.36 -1.31 -3.40
C SER A 68 -19.92 -2.36 -2.46
N VAL A 69 -19.09 -3.28 -1.98
CA VAL A 69 -19.47 -4.33 -1.01
C VAL A 69 -19.89 -3.70 0.31
N SER A 70 -19.13 -2.72 0.82
CA SER A 70 -19.46 -2.02 2.06
C SER A 70 -20.75 -1.21 1.97
N ASP A 71 -21.02 -0.59 0.82
CA ASP A 71 -22.25 0.16 0.60
C ASP A 71 -23.47 -0.78 0.46
N ALA A 72 -23.30 -1.96 -0.17
CA ALA A 72 -24.37 -2.94 -0.36
C ALA A 72 -24.76 -3.68 0.94
N PHE A 73 -23.77 -4.18 1.66
CA PHE A 73 -23.99 -5.07 2.81
C PHE A 73 -23.90 -4.36 4.17
N GLY A 74 -23.35 -3.14 4.19
CA GLY A 74 -23.13 -2.35 5.40
C GLY A 74 -21.65 -2.35 5.83
N ARG A 75 -21.18 -1.18 6.25
CA ARG A 75 -19.75 -0.92 6.54
C ARG A 75 -19.27 -1.65 7.78
N ILE A 76 -20.12 -1.73 8.82
CA ILE A 76 -19.80 -2.40 10.08
C ILE A 76 -19.74 -3.91 9.88
N LEU A 77 -20.70 -4.48 9.15
CA LEU A 77 -20.73 -5.91 8.86
C LEU A 77 -19.51 -6.33 8.03
N VAL A 78 -19.21 -5.59 6.94
CA VAL A 78 -18.09 -5.90 6.05
C VAL A 78 -16.76 -5.78 6.79
N MET A 79 -16.57 -4.73 7.61
CA MET A 79 -15.39 -4.58 8.46
C MET A 79 -15.25 -5.76 9.44
N ARG A 80 -16.35 -6.18 10.08
CA ARG A 80 -16.34 -7.31 11.02
C ARG A 80 -15.93 -8.62 10.34
N ILE A 81 -16.47 -8.90 9.15
CA ILE A 81 -16.10 -10.08 8.35
C ILE A 81 -14.63 -9.99 7.94
N GLY A 82 -14.16 -8.83 7.50
CA GLY A 82 -12.76 -8.59 7.16
C GLY A 82 -11.83 -8.83 8.35
N LEU A 83 -12.16 -8.32 9.53
CA LEU A 83 -11.35 -8.53 10.76
C LEU A 83 -11.30 -10.00 11.16
N ILE A 84 -12.42 -10.71 11.15
CA ILE A 84 -12.47 -12.13 11.50
C ILE A 84 -11.67 -12.95 10.48
N GLY A 85 -11.88 -12.72 9.19
CA GLY A 85 -11.15 -13.40 8.13
C GLY A 85 -9.65 -13.14 8.20
N PHE A 86 -9.24 -11.88 8.45
CA PHE A 86 -7.83 -11.52 8.62
C PHE A 86 -7.20 -12.20 9.84
N GLY A 87 -7.93 -12.25 10.97
CA GLY A 87 -7.47 -12.91 12.20
C GLY A 87 -7.30 -14.42 12.01
N ILE A 88 -8.29 -15.09 11.40
CA ILE A 88 -8.21 -16.52 11.10
C ILE A 88 -7.03 -16.81 10.16
N ALA A 89 -6.87 -16.02 9.10
CA ALA A 89 -5.75 -16.17 8.18
C ALA A 89 -4.40 -15.93 8.88
N SER A 90 -4.30 -14.93 9.77
CA SER A 90 -3.09 -14.67 10.56
C SER A 90 -2.70 -15.85 11.45
N ILE A 91 -3.68 -16.49 12.10
CA ILE A 91 -3.45 -17.72 12.90
C ILE A 91 -3.03 -18.88 11.99
N ALA A 92 -3.69 -19.03 10.83
CA ALA A 92 -3.33 -20.08 9.86
C ALA A 92 -1.90 -19.92 9.35
N ILE A 93 -1.47 -18.68 9.03
CA ILE A 93 -0.11 -18.37 8.62
C ILE A 93 0.89 -18.74 9.73
N ALA A 94 0.60 -18.36 10.97
CA ALA A 94 1.46 -18.68 12.10
C ALA A 94 1.57 -20.19 12.35
N ALA A 95 0.56 -20.97 11.98
CA ALA A 95 0.55 -22.43 12.08
C ALA A 95 1.05 -23.13 10.80
N ALA A 96 1.51 -22.39 9.78
CA ALA A 96 1.86 -22.95 8.48
C ALA A 96 3.00 -23.98 8.55
N PRO A 97 2.77 -25.21 8.05
CA PRO A 97 3.79 -26.25 8.00
C PRO A 97 4.59 -26.25 6.69
N THR A 98 4.11 -25.59 5.65
CA THR A 98 4.72 -25.56 4.31
C THR A 98 4.61 -24.19 3.68
N PRO A 99 5.50 -23.85 2.71
CA PRO A 99 5.40 -22.59 1.96
C PRO A 99 4.07 -22.42 1.25
N LEU A 100 3.56 -23.47 0.59
CA LEU A 100 2.30 -23.42 -0.14
C LEU A 100 1.10 -23.10 0.77
N PHE A 101 1.05 -23.73 1.95
CA PHE A 101 -0.01 -23.43 2.95
C PHE A 101 0.05 -21.97 3.38
N LEU A 102 1.26 -21.45 3.66
CA LEU A 102 1.47 -20.06 4.03
C LEU A 102 1.03 -19.11 2.92
N ILE A 103 1.40 -19.38 1.66
CA ILE A 103 1.05 -18.57 0.48
C ILE A 103 -0.47 -18.51 0.30
N ILE A 104 -1.17 -19.64 0.40
CA ILE A 104 -2.64 -19.67 0.32
C ILE A 104 -3.27 -18.86 1.46
N ALA A 105 -2.79 -19.03 2.68
CA ALA A 105 -3.28 -18.27 3.83
C ALA A 105 -3.01 -16.76 3.68
N ARG A 106 -1.86 -16.36 3.07
CA ARG A 106 -1.55 -14.97 2.72
C ARG A 106 -2.54 -14.41 1.68
N ALA A 107 -2.90 -15.18 0.66
CA ALA A 107 -3.92 -14.76 -0.29
C ALA A 107 -5.28 -14.54 0.37
N LEU A 108 -5.69 -15.42 1.30
CA LEU A 108 -6.93 -15.25 2.08
C LEU A 108 -6.85 -14.03 3.02
N GLN A 109 -5.69 -13.79 3.64
CA GLN A 109 -5.45 -12.63 4.49
C GLN A 109 -5.55 -11.32 3.69
N GLY A 110 -4.97 -11.27 2.48
CA GLY A 110 -5.08 -10.13 1.58
C GLY A 110 -6.51 -9.85 1.15
N ALA A 111 -7.28 -10.90 0.85
CA ALA A 111 -8.71 -10.78 0.53
C ALA A 111 -9.51 -10.17 1.69
N ALA A 112 -9.26 -10.61 2.91
CA ALA A 112 -9.89 -10.06 4.11
C ALA A 112 -9.42 -8.61 4.39
N GLY A 113 -8.13 -8.34 4.22
CA GLY A 113 -7.50 -7.04 4.40
C GLY A 113 -8.03 -5.94 3.47
N ALA A 114 -8.47 -6.34 2.26
CA ALA A 114 -9.04 -5.42 1.28
C ALA A 114 -10.24 -4.62 1.81
N PHE A 115 -10.96 -5.18 2.76
CA PHE A 115 -12.15 -4.54 3.36
C PHE A 115 -11.85 -3.65 4.55
N LEU A 116 -10.65 -3.70 5.15
CA LEU A 116 -10.35 -3.00 6.40
C LEU A 116 -10.18 -1.48 6.23
N VAL A 117 -9.27 -1.07 5.36
CA VAL A 117 -8.91 0.34 5.19
C VAL A 117 -10.06 1.17 4.59
N PRO A 118 -10.70 0.75 3.46
CA PRO A 118 -11.81 1.51 2.89
C PRO A 118 -13.00 1.61 3.84
N SER A 119 -13.36 0.52 4.53
CA SER A 119 -14.47 0.52 5.49
C SER A 119 -14.20 1.41 6.70
N SER A 120 -12.95 1.49 7.15
CA SER A 120 -12.52 2.34 8.26
C SER A 120 -12.73 3.83 7.95
N LEU A 121 -12.23 4.29 6.82
CA LEU A 121 -12.40 5.68 6.42
C LEU A 121 -13.86 6.01 6.12
N ALA A 122 -14.59 5.10 5.49
CA ALA A 122 -16.01 5.23 5.23
C ALA A 122 -16.84 5.32 6.52
N LEU A 123 -16.49 4.57 7.57
CA LEU A 123 -17.14 4.63 8.88
C LEU A 123 -16.93 6.01 9.54
N ILE A 124 -15.71 6.54 9.52
CA ILE A 124 -15.42 7.90 10.04
C ILE A 124 -16.25 8.93 9.30
N THR A 125 -16.19 8.95 7.97
CA THR A 125 -16.82 10.00 7.14
C THR A 125 -18.34 9.96 7.16
N SER A 126 -18.94 8.80 7.43
CA SER A 126 -20.40 8.68 7.57
C SER A 126 -20.92 9.09 8.93
N THR A 127 -20.12 8.92 9.97
CA THR A 127 -20.56 9.15 11.35
C THR A 127 -20.17 10.54 11.86
N ILE A 128 -19.02 11.06 11.42
CA ILE A 128 -18.47 12.33 11.88
C ILE A 128 -18.49 13.33 10.73
N ARG A 129 -19.19 14.46 10.91
CA ARG A 129 -19.36 15.51 9.90
C ARG A 129 -18.80 16.85 10.38
N GLY A 130 -18.63 17.79 9.43
CA GLY A 130 -18.20 19.16 9.72
C GLY A 130 -16.73 19.24 10.20
N PRO A 131 -16.36 20.24 11.01
CA PRO A 131 -14.97 20.51 11.42
C PRO A 131 -14.33 19.36 12.19
N LEU A 132 -15.12 18.53 12.87
CA LEU A 132 -14.64 17.37 13.63
C LEU A 132 -14.18 16.21 12.73
N GLN A 133 -14.66 16.13 11.48
CA GLN A 133 -14.27 15.09 10.54
C GLN A 133 -12.77 15.16 10.21
N GLY A 134 -12.24 16.36 9.97
CA GLY A 134 -10.81 16.56 9.73
C GLY A 134 -9.95 16.13 10.92
N LYS A 135 -10.41 16.44 12.15
CA LYS A 135 -9.74 15.99 13.39
C LYS A 135 -9.75 14.46 13.53
N ALA A 136 -10.88 13.83 13.23
CA ALA A 136 -11.03 12.36 13.27
C ALA A 136 -10.13 11.65 12.26
N ILE A 137 -10.07 12.15 11.02
CA ILE A 137 -9.20 11.62 9.97
C ILE A 137 -7.72 11.84 10.35
N GLY A 138 -7.37 13.01 10.90
CA GLY A 138 -6.01 13.29 11.36
C GLY A 138 -5.56 12.32 12.46
N LEU A 139 -6.42 12.02 13.43
CA LEU A 139 -6.13 11.05 14.50
C LEU A 139 -6.01 9.62 13.94
N TRP A 140 -6.93 9.23 13.04
CA TRP A 140 -6.86 7.95 12.33
C TRP A 140 -5.54 7.81 11.57
N THR A 141 -5.12 8.84 10.82
CA THR A 141 -3.86 8.84 10.08
C THR A 141 -2.65 8.69 11.01
N ALA A 142 -2.62 9.43 12.13
CA ALA A 142 -1.52 9.35 13.09
C ALA A 142 -1.38 7.94 13.68
N LEU A 143 -2.50 7.33 14.09
CA LEU A 143 -2.52 5.99 14.66
C LEU A 143 -2.14 4.91 13.61
N THR A 144 -2.60 5.04 12.37
CA THR A 144 -2.23 4.09 11.31
C THR A 144 -0.78 4.23 10.87
N THR A 145 -0.25 5.46 10.84
CA THR A 145 1.17 5.68 10.52
C THR A 145 2.10 5.13 11.60
N SER A 146 1.67 5.13 12.88
CA SER A 146 2.47 4.53 13.95
C SER A 146 2.71 3.03 13.74
N ALA A 147 1.81 2.31 13.05
CA ALA A 147 2.00 0.92 12.67
C ALA A 147 3.21 0.73 11.74
N MET A 148 3.45 1.68 10.84
CA MET A 148 4.58 1.61 9.90
C MET A 148 5.94 1.75 10.60
N VAL A 149 5.97 2.46 11.74
CA VAL A 149 7.18 2.57 12.60
C VAL A 149 7.34 1.33 13.46
N ALA A 150 6.23 0.91 14.10
CA ALA A 150 6.25 -0.19 15.05
C ALA A 150 6.53 -1.54 14.35
N GLY A 151 6.05 -1.72 13.10
CA GLY A 151 6.14 -2.97 12.37
C GLY A 151 7.55 -3.55 12.30
N PRO A 152 8.51 -2.86 11.67
CA PRO A 152 9.86 -3.39 11.51
C PRO A 152 10.56 -3.67 12.85
N LEU A 153 10.36 -2.83 13.86
CA LEU A 153 10.94 -3.01 15.19
C LEU A 153 10.37 -4.24 15.91
N ILE A 154 9.03 -4.31 16.01
CA ILE A 154 8.35 -5.41 16.69
C ILE A 154 8.59 -6.72 15.91
N GLY A 155 8.55 -6.65 14.57
CA GLY A 155 8.84 -7.79 13.71
C GLY A 155 10.24 -8.34 13.94
N GLY A 156 11.24 -7.47 13.96
CA GLY A 156 12.62 -7.85 14.25
C GLY A 156 12.78 -8.52 15.62
N LEU A 157 12.20 -7.92 16.67
CA LEU A 157 12.22 -8.50 18.01
C LEU A 157 11.58 -9.90 18.06
N PHE A 158 10.46 -10.09 17.37
CA PHE A 158 9.83 -11.41 17.32
C PHE A 158 10.67 -12.43 16.56
N VAL A 159 11.28 -12.04 15.45
CA VAL A 159 12.15 -12.94 14.66
C VAL A 159 13.39 -13.34 15.46
N ASP A 160 14.06 -12.39 16.11
CA ASP A 160 15.32 -12.66 16.81
C ASP A 160 15.13 -13.41 18.15
N PHE A 161 14.07 -13.10 18.91
CA PHE A 161 13.93 -13.59 20.27
C PHE A 161 12.84 -14.66 20.47
N LEU A 162 11.91 -14.80 19.50
CA LEU A 162 10.79 -15.74 19.60
C LEU A 162 10.69 -16.62 18.36
N SER A 163 9.90 -16.17 17.37
CA SER A 163 9.70 -16.84 16.08
C SER A 163 9.03 -15.87 15.10
N TRP A 164 9.31 -16.01 13.81
CA TRP A 164 8.61 -15.28 12.74
C TRP A 164 7.08 -15.48 12.80
N ARG A 165 6.59 -16.55 13.39
CA ARG A 165 5.15 -16.83 13.54
C ARG A 165 4.43 -15.78 14.37
N PHE A 166 5.09 -15.19 15.37
CA PHE A 166 4.53 -14.10 16.19
C PHE A 166 4.32 -12.81 15.40
N VAL A 167 5.02 -12.63 14.29
CA VAL A 167 4.82 -11.52 13.36
C VAL A 167 3.38 -11.50 12.82
N PHE A 168 2.75 -12.64 12.64
CA PHE A 168 1.36 -12.76 12.22
C PHE A 168 0.39 -12.83 13.39
N LEU A 169 0.76 -13.49 14.49
CA LEU A 169 -0.08 -13.59 15.70
C LEU A 169 -0.33 -12.23 16.37
N ILE A 170 0.58 -11.27 16.22
CA ILE A 170 0.39 -9.91 16.76
C ILE A 170 -0.89 -9.25 16.25
N ASN A 171 -1.33 -9.58 15.03
CA ASN A 171 -2.55 -9.05 14.44
C ASN A 171 -3.80 -9.44 15.24
N VAL A 172 -3.77 -10.57 15.93
CA VAL A 172 -4.93 -11.11 16.68
C VAL A 172 -5.35 -10.17 17.82
N VAL A 173 -4.38 -9.53 18.48
CA VAL A 173 -4.66 -8.64 19.63
C VAL A 173 -5.47 -7.40 19.20
N PRO A 174 -5.01 -6.56 18.27
CA PRO A 174 -5.78 -5.41 17.84
C PRO A 174 -7.09 -5.80 17.14
N ILE A 175 -7.16 -6.97 16.47
CA ILE A 175 -8.40 -7.49 15.90
C ILE A 175 -9.41 -7.81 16.99
N ALA A 176 -9.03 -8.55 18.03
CA ALA A 176 -9.90 -8.90 19.14
C ALA A 176 -10.43 -7.64 19.85
N VAL A 177 -9.54 -6.67 20.11
CA VAL A 177 -9.93 -5.37 20.68
C VAL A 177 -10.93 -4.64 19.77
N THR A 178 -10.68 -4.59 18.46
CA THR A 178 -11.57 -3.91 17.50
C THR A 178 -12.94 -4.59 17.44
N LEU A 179 -12.99 -5.92 17.40
CA LEU A 179 -14.24 -6.68 17.43
C LEU A 179 -15.02 -6.43 18.71
N TRP A 180 -14.33 -6.37 19.86
CA TRP A 180 -14.95 -6.01 21.15
C TRP A 180 -15.49 -4.57 21.13
N LEU A 181 -14.73 -3.59 20.61
CA LEU A 181 -15.20 -2.21 20.48
C LEU A 181 -16.42 -2.10 19.55
N LEU A 182 -16.48 -2.90 18.49
CA LEU A 182 -17.62 -2.97 17.58
C LEU A 182 -18.92 -3.45 18.29
N THR A 183 -18.84 -4.22 19.36
CA THR A 183 -20.02 -4.58 20.16
C THR A 183 -20.57 -3.43 20.99
N ARG A 184 -19.73 -2.42 21.28
CA ARG A 184 -20.11 -1.22 22.04
C ARG A 184 -20.61 -0.07 21.15
N LEU A 185 -20.47 -0.22 19.84
CA LEU A 185 -20.90 0.81 18.89
C LEU A 185 -22.41 0.79 18.72
N LYS A 186 -23.05 1.93 19.00
CA LYS A 186 -24.52 2.09 18.84
C LYS A 186 -24.94 2.57 17.46
N ALA A 187 -23.98 2.73 16.52
CA ALA A 187 -24.28 3.16 15.16
C ALA A 187 -25.04 2.06 14.39
N HIS A 188 -26.06 2.48 13.65
CA HIS A 188 -26.78 1.59 12.73
C HIS A 188 -25.99 1.45 11.43
N ASP A 189 -25.97 0.23 10.91
CA ASP A 189 -25.28 -0.05 9.66
C ASP A 189 -26.10 0.48 8.47
N VAL A 190 -25.56 1.47 7.77
CA VAL A 190 -26.23 2.09 6.62
C VAL A 190 -25.99 1.22 5.39
N ARG A 191 -27.04 0.61 4.88
CA ARG A 191 -27.01 -0.19 3.65
C ARG A 191 -27.66 0.60 2.52
N ARG A 192 -27.15 0.42 1.30
CA ARG A 192 -27.75 0.94 0.08
C ARG A 192 -28.30 -0.24 -0.76
N PRO A 193 -29.57 -0.62 -0.58
CA PRO A 193 -30.16 -1.70 -1.36
C PRO A 193 -30.10 -1.39 -2.86
N GLY A 194 -29.77 -2.39 -3.69
CA GLY A 194 -29.65 -2.21 -5.14
C GLY A 194 -28.27 -1.78 -5.65
N THR A 195 -27.28 -1.58 -4.76
CA THR A 195 -25.89 -1.38 -5.19
C THR A 195 -25.39 -2.59 -5.99
N ARG A 196 -25.05 -2.37 -7.25
CA ARG A 196 -24.49 -3.43 -8.12
C ARG A 196 -23.01 -3.62 -7.82
N ILE A 197 -22.60 -4.87 -7.65
CA ILE A 197 -21.22 -5.26 -7.41
C ILE A 197 -20.71 -6.02 -8.63
N ASP A 198 -19.59 -5.58 -9.20
CA ASP A 198 -18.97 -6.25 -10.35
C ASP A 198 -18.02 -7.39 -9.90
N TRP A 199 -18.63 -8.50 -9.41
CA TRP A 199 -17.88 -9.70 -9.02
C TRP A 199 -17.03 -10.27 -10.14
N ILE A 200 -17.52 -10.23 -11.38
CA ILE A 200 -16.81 -10.72 -12.56
C ILE A 200 -15.58 -9.85 -12.80
N GLY A 201 -15.70 -8.52 -12.76
CA GLY A 201 -14.56 -7.62 -12.88
C GLY A 201 -13.51 -7.85 -11.77
N GLY A 202 -13.96 -8.05 -10.52
CA GLY A 202 -13.06 -8.40 -9.42
C GLY A 202 -12.31 -9.73 -9.64
N ALA A 203 -13.01 -10.76 -10.11
CA ALA A 203 -12.40 -12.05 -10.44
C ALA A 203 -11.39 -11.91 -11.60
N MET A 204 -11.76 -11.24 -12.70
CA MET A 204 -10.87 -11.00 -13.83
C MET A 204 -9.59 -10.24 -13.42
N CYS A 205 -9.73 -9.23 -12.56
CA CYS A 205 -8.58 -8.49 -12.02
C CYS A 205 -7.68 -9.40 -11.16
N THR A 206 -8.28 -10.18 -10.25
CA THR A 206 -7.52 -11.08 -9.34
C THR A 206 -6.77 -12.16 -10.11
N PHE A 207 -7.45 -12.88 -11.00
CA PHE A 207 -6.83 -13.96 -11.76
C PHE A 207 -5.87 -13.43 -12.84
N GLY A 208 -6.19 -12.26 -13.44
CA GLY A 208 -5.31 -11.60 -14.40
C GLY A 208 -3.98 -11.18 -13.77
N LEU A 209 -4.03 -10.50 -12.63
CA LEU A 209 -2.82 -10.14 -11.87
C LEU A 209 -2.10 -11.40 -11.35
N GLY A 210 -2.83 -12.36 -10.79
CA GLY A 210 -2.25 -13.58 -10.25
C GLY A 210 -1.48 -14.39 -11.29
N ALA A 211 -2.03 -14.57 -12.49
CA ALA A 211 -1.38 -15.30 -13.58
C ALA A 211 -0.13 -14.56 -14.10
N ALA A 212 -0.19 -13.24 -14.25
CA ALA A 212 0.97 -12.45 -14.66
C ALA A 212 2.08 -12.49 -13.60
N VAL A 213 1.73 -12.35 -12.33
CA VAL A 213 2.70 -12.41 -11.21
C VAL A 213 3.33 -13.78 -11.08
N TYR A 214 2.55 -14.86 -11.21
CA TYR A 214 3.08 -16.23 -11.25
C TYR A 214 4.18 -16.36 -12.31
N ALA A 215 3.90 -15.90 -13.52
CA ALA A 215 4.87 -15.97 -14.61
C ALA A 215 6.16 -15.18 -14.30
N LEU A 216 6.04 -14.01 -13.69
CA LEU A 216 7.19 -13.17 -13.36
C LEU A 216 8.05 -13.76 -12.23
N ILE A 217 7.43 -14.33 -11.19
CA ILE A 217 8.14 -14.94 -10.05
C ILE A 217 8.86 -16.23 -10.48
N GLU A 218 8.21 -17.08 -11.30
CA GLU A 218 8.74 -18.37 -11.69
C GLU A 218 9.66 -18.31 -12.93
N GLN A 219 9.68 -17.16 -13.61
CA GLN A 219 10.47 -16.99 -14.83
C GLN A 219 11.97 -17.30 -14.65
N PRO A 220 12.64 -16.88 -13.57
CA PRO A 220 14.07 -17.18 -13.40
C PRO A 220 14.37 -18.68 -13.27
N ASN A 221 13.42 -19.47 -12.75
CA ASN A 221 13.58 -20.90 -12.56
C ASN A 221 13.23 -21.71 -13.82
N LEU A 222 12.17 -21.31 -14.54
CA LEU A 222 11.60 -22.07 -15.65
C LEU A 222 12.03 -21.55 -17.03
N GLY A 223 12.49 -20.30 -17.12
CA GLY A 223 12.91 -19.64 -18.35
C GLY A 223 11.75 -19.17 -19.23
N TRP A 224 12.01 -18.17 -20.09
CA TRP A 224 11.00 -17.61 -21.01
C TRP A 224 10.48 -18.58 -22.06
N ALA A 225 11.25 -19.63 -22.42
CA ALA A 225 10.83 -20.63 -23.37
C ALA A 225 9.77 -21.61 -22.82
N SER A 226 9.59 -21.67 -21.50
CA SER A 226 8.66 -22.59 -20.85
C SER A 226 7.20 -22.19 -21.10
N PRO A 227 6.32 -23.11 -21.58
CA PRO A 227 4.88 -22.87 -21.63
C PRO A 227 4.27 -22.50 -20.27
N ALA A 228 4.84 -23.01 -19.18
CA ALA A 228 4.40 -22.68 -17.81
C ALA A 228 4.63 -21.20 -17.44
N ILE A 229 5.41 -20.46 -18.23
CA ILE A 229 5.63 -19.01 -18.05
C ILE A 229 4.82 -18.19 -19.03
N TRP A 230 4.99 -18.40 -20.34
CA TRP A 230 4.35 -17.51 -21.30
C TRP A 230 2.83 -17.71 -21.40
N ILE A 231 2.29 -18.94 -21.13
CA ILE A 231 0.84 -19.16 -21.14
C ILE A 231 0.15 -18.37 -20.00
N PRO A 232 0.56 -18.47 -18.71
CA PRO A 232 -0.02 -17.66 -17.65
C PRO A 232 0.20 -16.16 -17.86
N LEU A 233 1.36 -15.74 -18.39
CA LEU A 233 1.63 -14.33 -18.67
C LEU A 233 0.66 -13.76 -19.70
N VAL A 234 0.50 -14.43 -20.84
CA VAL A 234 -0.43 -14.01 -21.88
C VAL A 234 -1.87 -14.07 -21.38
N ALA A 235 -2.26 -15.15 -20.71
CA ALA A 235 -3.61 -15.27 -20.12
C ALA A 235 -3.86 -14.16 -19.09
N GLY A 236 -2.88 -13.84 -18.26
CA GLY A 236 -2.97 -12.76 -17.27
C GLY A 236 -3.17 -11.39 -17.93
N ILE A 237 -2.37 -11.09 -18.96
CA ILE A 237 -2.49 -9.85 -19.73
C ILE A 237 -3.86 -9.76 -20.43
N LEU A 238 -4.32 -10.84 -21.04
CA LEU A 238 -5.62 -10.87 -21.72
C LEU A 238 -6.79 -10.72 -20.74
N LEU A 239 -6.72 -11.38 -19.59
CA LEU A 239 -7.74 -11.23 -18.55
C LEU A 239 -7.77 -9.82 -17.98
N PHE A 240 -6.61 -9.19 -17.76
CA PHE A 240 -6.54 -7.82 -17.28
C PHE A 240 -7.02 -6.83 -18.36
N ALA A 241 -6.70 -7.04 -19.63
CA ALA A 241 -7.24 -6.25 -20.73
C ALA A 241 -8.77 -6.39 -20.83
N ALA A 242 -9.28 -7.62 -20.74
CA ALA A 242 -10.72 -7.88 -20.71
C ALA A 242 -11.39 -7.25 -19.48
N PHE A 243 -10.74 -7.23 -18.32
CA PHE A 243 -11.17 -6.45 -17.16
C PHE A 243 -11.32 -4.97 -17.50
N LEU A 244 -10.32 -4.33 -18.11
CA LEU A 244 -10.40 -2.91 -18.49
C LEU A 244 -11.51 -2.64 -19.50
N VAL A 245 -11.70 -3.51 -20.51
CA VAL A 245 -12.82 -3.41 -21.45
C VAL A 245 -14.15 -3.52 -20.71
N ARG A 246 -14.29 -4.48 -19.79
CA ARG A 246 -15.48 -4.62 -18.96
C ARG A 246 -15.75 -3.36 -18.12
N GLN A 247 -14.73 -2.73 -17.54
CA GLN A 247 -14.89 -1.49 -16.78
C GLN A 247 -15.39 -0.32 -17.63
N HIS A 248 -15.17 -0.37 -18.95
CA HIS A 248 -15.69 0.65 -19.87
C HIS A 248 -17.18 0.46 -20.20
N ILE A 249 -17.65 -0.78 -20.26
CA ILE A 249 -19.00 -1.12 -20.71
C ILE A 249 -20.00 -1.41 -19.58
N THR A 250 -19.54 -1.75 -18.38
CA THR A 250 -20.43 -2.07 -17.25
C THR A 250 -21.10 -0.83 -16.68
N ALA A 251 -22.35 -0.96 -16.24
CA ALA A 251 -23.11 0.13 -15.63
C ALA A 251 -22.59 0.51 -14.21
N ALA A 252 -21.89 -0.39 -13.54
CA ALA A 252 -21.33 -0.17 -12.20
C ALA A 252 -19.86 -0.58 -12.14
N PRO A 253 -18.95 0.20 -12.76
CA PRO A 253 -17.54 -0.12 -12.79
C PRO A 253 -16.91 0.03 -11.40
N ILE A 254 -16.06 -0.94 -11.01
CA ILE A 254 -15.21 -0.83 -9.82
C ILE A 254 -14.02 0.09 -10.06
N LEU A 255 -13.61 0.25 -11.32
CA LEU A 255 -12.58 1.18 -11.78
C LEU A 255 -13.18 2.17 -12.79
N PRO A 256 -13.64 3.38 -12.37
CA PRO A 256 -14.22 4.36 -13.28
C PRO A 256 -13.15 4.96 -14.19
N LEU A 257 -12.98 4.42 -15.38
CA LEU A 257 -11.95 4.84 -16.35
C LEU A 257 -12.07 6.32 -16.74
N GLY A 258 -13.26 6.93 -16.59
CA GLY A 258 -13.47 8.36 -16.82
C GLY A 258 -12.61 9.28 -15.96
N LEU A 259 -12.18 8.83 -14.77
CA LEU A 259 -11.28 9.59 -13.90
C LEU A 259 -9.90 9.81 -14.54
N PHE A 260 -9.44 8.86 -15.34
CA PHE A 260 -8.15 8.95 -16.03
C PHE A 260 -8.12 9.99 -17.18
N LYS A 261 -9.27 10.58 -17.54
CA LYS A 261 -9.30 11.74 -18.44
C LYS A 261 -8.84 13.03 -17.75
N ILE A 262 -8.86 13.07 -16.42
CA ILE A 262 -8.44 14.22 -15.62
C ILE A 262 -6.91 14.21 -15.50
N ARG A 263 -6.25 15.25 -16.01
CA ARG A 263 -4.79 15.30 -16.14
C ARG A 263 -4.05 15.02 -14.82
N ASN A 264 -4.32 15.75 -13.75
CA ASN A 264 -3.61 15.56 -12.47
C ASN A 264 -3.94 14.21 -11.83
N PHE A 265 -5.11 13.62 -12.13
CA PHE A 265 -5.47 12.30 -11.64
C PHE A 265 -4.64 11.20 -12.31
N TRP A 266 -4.61 11.16 -13.67
CA TRP A 266 -3.86 10.11 -14.36
C TRP A 266 -2.36 10.27 -14.17
N THR A 267 -1.81 11.49 -14.26
CA THR A 267 -0.37 11.71 -14.05
C THR A 267 0.06 11.42 -12.62
N GLY A 268 -0.78 11.77 -11.63
CA GLY A 268 -0.55 11.42 -10.23
C GLY A 268 -0.53 9.90 -10.02
N ASN A 269 -1.45 9.16 -10.65
CA ASN A 269 -1.47 7.70 -10.54
C ASN A 269 -0.28 7.04 -11.27
N VAL A 270 0.18 7.57 -12.41
CA VAL A 270 1.41 7.09 -13.05
C VAL A 270 2.64 7.38 -12.16
N ALA A 271 2.72 8.56 -11.56
CA ALA A 271 3.77 8.87 -10.58
C ALA A 271 3.69 7.93 -9.37
N THR A 272 2.48 7.65 -8.85
CA THR A 272 2.25 6.66 -7.78
C THR A 272 2.79 5.30 -8.17
N PHE A 273 2.55 4.83 -9.39
CA PHE A 273 3.05 3.53 -9.85
C PHE A 273 4.57 3.43 -9.72
N PHE A 274 5.30 4.40 -10.24
CA PHE A 274 6.77 4.39 -10.18
C PHE A 274 7.30 4.59 -8.76
N VAL A 275 6.74 5.54 -8.00
CA VAL A 275 7.20 5.85 -6.64
C VAL A 275 6.91 4.69 -5.68
N TYR A 276 5.69 4.15 -5.68
CA TYR A 276 5.31 3.07 -4.76
C TYR A 276 5.88 1.70 -5.17
N GLY A 277 6.05 1.46 -6.48
CA GLY A 277 6.82 0.30 -6.95
C GLY A 277 8.26 0.31 -6.45
N ALA A 278 8.94 1.45 -6.60
CA ALA A 278 10.29 1.64 -6.09
C ALA A 278 10.38 1.58 -4.56
N LEU A 279 9.36 2.11 -3.83
CA LEU A 279 9.27 1.97 -2.37
C LEU A 279 9.18 0.51 -1.94
N SER A 280 8.36 -0.29 -2.63
CA SER A 280 8.21 -1.72 -2.33
C SER A 280 9.50 -2.49 -2.59
N LEU A 281 10.17 -2.20 -3.72
CA LEU A 281 11.48 -2.78 -4.05
C LEU A 281 12.52 -2.44 -2.97
N ASN A 282 12.67 -1.15 -2.65
CA ASN A 282 13.62 -0.69 -1.65
C ASN A 282 13.35 -1.32 -0.28
N GLY A 283 12.09 -1.32 0.16
CA GLY A 283 11.71 -1.90 1.46
C GLY A 283 12.02 -3.39 1.55
N PHE A 284 11.72 -4.15 0.49
CA PHE A 284 12.02 -5.58 0.42
C PHE A 284 13.53 -5.83 0.41
N VAL A 285 14.24 -5.21 -0.53
CA VAL A 285 15.67 -5.46 -0.77
C VAL A 285 16.53 -5.05 0.41
N VAL A 286 16.25 -3.89 1.02
CA VAL A 286 17.01 -3.42 2.20
C VAL A 286 16.77 -4.36 3.38
N ALA A 287 15.52 -4.73 3.67
CA ALA A 287 15.21 -5.60 4.80
C ALA A 287 15.85 -6.99 4.67
N VAL A 288 15.83 -7.57 3.47
CA VAL A 288 16.38 -8.91 3.22
C VAL A 288 17.91 -8.86 3.13
N TYR A 289 18.48 -7.90 2.40
CA TYR A 289 19.93 -7.81 2.23
C TYR A 289 20.66 -7.52 3.55
N LEU A 290 20.14 -6.63 4.38
CA LEU A 290 20.76 -6.34 5.68
C LEU A 290 20.83 -7.60 6.56
N GLN A 291 19.89 -8.53 6.44
CA GLN A 291 19.91 -9.79 7.16
C GLN A 291 20.77 -10.85 6.47
N GLN A 292 20.52 -11.15 5.20
CA GLN A 292 21.16 -12.26 4.49
C GLN A 292 22.53 -11.89 3.88
N GLY A 293 22.70 -10.64 3.41
CA GLY A 293 23.93 -10.18 2.81
C GLY A 293 24.91 -9.56 3.82
N ALA A 294 24.42 -8.68 4.70
CA ALA A 294 25.24 -8.02 5.71
C ALA A 294 25.27 -8.74 7.07
N GLY A 295 24.49 -9.82 7.27
CA GLY A 295 24.48 -10.64 8.47
C GLY A 295 23.93 -9.96 9.72
N LEU A 296 23.11 -8.92 9.58
CA LEU A 296 22.51 -8.23 10.72
C LEU A 296 21.34 -9.04 11.31
N PRO A 297 21.16 -9.02 12.65
CA PRO A 297 19.92 -9.48 13.26
C PRO A 297 18.69 -8.78 12.68
N ALA A 298 17.55 -9.47 12.67
CA ALA A 298 16.31 -8.94 12.13
C ALA A 298 15.87 -7.63 12.82
N THR A 299 16.11 -7.50 14.12
CA THR A 299 15.86 -6.28 14.90
C THR A 299 16.67 -5.09 14.33
N LEU A 300 17.96 -5.27 14.07
CA LEU A 300 18.82 -4.19 13.55
C LEU A 300 18.45 -3.84 12.11
N ALA A 301 18.11 -4.83 11.27
CA ALA A 301 17.62 -4.60 9.92
C ALA A 301 16.28 -3.81 9.92
N GLY A 302 15.38 -4.11 10.86
CA GLY A 302 14.15 -3.35 11.07
C GLY A 302 14.42 -1.91 11.53
N LEU A 303 15.32 -1.72 12.48
CA LEU A 303 15.73 -0.41 12.99
C LEU A 303 16.40 0.46 11.92
N ALA A 304 17.07 -0.15 10.95
CA ALA A 304 17.78 0.56 9.89
C ALA A 304 16.87 1.50 9.07
N SER A 305 15.58 1.18 8.94
CA SER A 305 14.60 1.99 8.21
C SER A 305 13.90 3.07 9.06
N ILE A 306 14.10 3.10 10.38
CA ILE A 306 13.44 4.05 11.30
C ILE A 306 13.77 5.51 10.96
N PRO A 307 15.01 5.92 10.62
CA PRO A 307 15.30 7.31 10.26
C PRO A 307 14.42 7.84 9.13
N THR A 308 14.16 7.01 8.10
CA THR A 308 13.23 7.34 7.00
C THR A 308 11.83 7.62 7.52
N THR A 309 11.33 6.78 8.43
CA THR A 309 9.97 6.89 8.97
C THR A 309 9.82 8.09 9.91
N ILE A 310 10.83 8.38 10.73
CA ILE A 310 10.85 9.56 11.60
C ILE A 310 10.75 10.84 10.76
N LEU A 311 11.57 10.95 9.70
CA LEU A 311 11.54 12.11 8.81
C LEU A 311 10.19 12.25 8.11
N MET A 312 9.60 11.15 7.65
CA MET A 312 8.27 11.15 7.04
C MET A 312 7.22 11.71 8.02
N ILE A 313 7.17 11.24 9.26
CA ILE A 313 6.20 11.69 10.26
C ILE A 313 6.43 13.16 10.62
N ALA A 314 7.68 13.56 10.85
CA ALA A 314 8.02 14.92 11.29
C ALA A 314 7.76 15.98 10.21
N LEU A 315 7.96 15.65 8.94
CA LEU A 315 7.97 16.63 7.86
C LEU A 315 6.78 16.55 6.92
N SER A 316 6.09 15.40 6.80
CA SER A 316 5.04 15.17 5.79
C SER A 316 3.91 16.20 5.86
N SER A 317 3.46 16.54 7.08
CA SER A 317 2.42 17.57 7.29
C SER A 317 2.87 18.96 6.82
N ARG A 318 4.12 19.33 7.11
CA ARG A 318 4.70 20.63 6.68
C ARG A 318 4.85 20.69 5.16
N MET A 319 5.33 19.59 4.54
CA MET A 319 5.47 19.49 3.08
C MET A 319 4.10 19.54 2.38
N GLY A 320 3.08 18.91 2.96
CA GLY A 320 1.69 19.03 2.49
C GLY A 320 1.15 20.45 2.55
N ALA A 321 1.40 21.16 3.64
CA ALA A 321 0.98 22.57 3.80
C ALA A 321 1.71 23.50 2.80
N LEU A 322 3.02 23.30 2.60
CA LEU A 322 3.81 24.05 1.62
C LEU A 322 3.34 23.76 0.19
N ALA A 323 3.03 22.51 -0.14
CA ALA A 323 2.48 22.13 -1.45
C ALA A 323 1.10 22.76 -1.70
N GLY A 324 0.30 22.97 -0.66
CA GLY A 324 -0.94 23.74 -0.74
C GLY A 324 -0.72 25.20 -1.13
N ARG A 325 0.42 25.81 -0.76
CA ARG A 325 0.77 27.21 -1.09
C ARG A 325 1.49 27.35 -2.43
N TRP A 326 2.46 26.49 -2.72
CA TRP A 326 3.34 26.60 -3.90
C TRP A 326 2.94 25.67 -5.03
N GLY A 327 1.93 24.86 -4.80
CA GLY A 327 1.46 23.83 -5.73
C GLY A 327 2.20 22.49 -5.58
N PRO A 328 1.55 21.37 -5.94
CA PRO A 328 2.08 20.03 -5.73
C PRO A 328 3.23 19.66 -6.68
N ARG A 329 3.33 20.29 -7.85
CA ARG A 329 4.30 19.92 -8.90
C ARG A 329 5.74 19.92 -8.41
N LEU A 330 6.17 20.99 -7.69
CA LEU A 330 7.53 21.10 -7.16
C LEU A 330 7.87 19.94 -6.23
N PHE A 331 6.99 19.67 -5.26
CA PHE A 331 7.22 18.64 -4.23
C PHE A 331 7.19 17.23 -4.82
N MET A 332 6.28 16.96 -5.74
CA MET A 332 6.17 15.69 -6.47
C MET A 332 7.32 15.47 -7.47
N THR A 333 8.09 16.50 -7.79
CA THR A 333 9.31 16.41 -8.61
C THR A 333 10.53 16.23 -7.73
N VAL A 334 10.76 17.15 -6.78
CA VAL A 334 11.96 17.18 -5.92
C VAL A 334 11.99 15.97 -4.98
N GLY A 335 10.85 15.57 -4.44
CA GLY A 335 10.78 14.43 -3.50
C GLY A 335 11.31 13.13 -4.11
N PRO A 336 10.80 12.65 -5.26
CA PRO A 336 11.32 11.46 -5.89
C PRO A 336 12.78 11.60 -6.38
N VAL A 337 13.24 12.80 -6.75
CA VAL A 337 14.68 13.03 -7.04
C VAL A 337 15.53 12.79 -5.78
N LEU A 338 15.12 13.30 -4.63
CA LEU A 338 15.81 13.02 -3.36
C LEU A 338 15.79 11.53 -3.03
N MET A 339 14.64 10.85 -3.26
CA MET A 339 14.55 9.40 -3.05
C MET A 339 15.49 8.64 -4.00
N ALA A 340 15.59 9.07 -5.27
CA ALA A 340 16.54 8.49 -6.23
C ALA A 340 18.00 8.68 -5.76
N MET A 341 18.35 9.86 -5.29
CA MET A 341 19.67 10.12 -4.70
C MET A 341 19.92 9.24 -3.47
N GLY A 342 18.93 9.12 -2.57
CA GLY A 342 18.99 8.21 -1.43
C GLY A 342 19.24 6.77 -1.86
N ALA A 343 18.53 6.27 -2.86
CA ALA A 343 18.75 4.93 -3.40
C ALA A 343 20.16 4.75 -4.00
N LEU A 344 20.69 5.74 -4.72
CA LEU A 344 22.04 5.70 -5.26
C LEU A 344 23.13 5.72 -4.16
N LEU A 345 22.86 6.34 -3.01
CA LEU A 345 23.80 6.29 -1.88
C LEU A 345 23.97 4.86 -1.34
N LEU A 346 23.00 3.94 -1.56
CA LEU A 346 23.19 2.52 -1.22
C LEU A 346 24.25 1.81 -2.03
N LEU A 347 24.74 2.39 -3.14
CA LEU A 347 25.89 1.88 -3.90
C LEU A 347 27.22 1.97 -3.11
N SER A 348 27.26 2.74 -2.01
CA SER A 348 28.41 2.78 -1.10
C SER A 348 28.50 1.54 -0.20
N VAL A 349 27.45 0.72 -0.13
CA VAL A 349 27.48 -0.53 0.63
C VAL A 349 28.49 -1.47 0.01
N SER A 350 29.37 -2.02 0.84
CA SER A 350 30.50 -2.88 0.45
C SER A 350 30.53 -4.15 1.31
N GLU A 351 31.45 -5.07 1.02
CA GLU A 351 31.68 -6.25 1.83
C GLU A 351 32.09 -5.91 3.28
N GLN A 352 32.78 -4.77 3.46
CA GLN A 352 33.06 -4.19 4.77
C GLN A 352 31.87 -3.31 5.19
N PHE A 353 30.82 -3.95 5.67
CA PHE A 353 29.57 -3.29 5.99
C PHE A 353 29.70 -2.34 7.19
N ASP A 354 29.32 -1.07 7.00
CA ASP A 354 29.11 -0.10 8.07
C ASP A 354 27.79 0.66 7.90
N TYR A 355 26.88 0.47 8.82
CA TYR A 355 25.57 1.11 8.77
C TYR A 355 25.67 2.65 8.75
N TRP A 356 26.54 3.22 9.57
CA TRP A 356 26.57 4.67 9.81
C TRP A 356 27.01 5.48 8.60
N THR A 357 27.94 4.95 7.82
CA THR A 357 28.50 5.63 6.65
C THR A 357 27.85 5.20 5.33
N GLN A 358 27.32 3.98 5.24
CA GLN A 358 26.84 3.41 3.98
C GLN A 358 25.30 3.40 3.89
N VAL A 359 24.56 3.15 4.98
CA VAL A 359 23.11 3.03 4.95
C VAL A 359 22.39 4.24 5.53
N LEU A 360 22.83 4.76 6.67
CA LEU A 360 22.16 5.89 7.33
C LEU A 360 22.04 7.14 6.44
N PRO A 361 23.08 7.59 5.71
CA PRO A 361 22.95 8.74 4.79
C PRO A 361 21.89 8.52 3.72
N SER A 362 21.83 7.29 3.16
CA SER A 362 20.77 6.88 2.23
C SER A 362 19.39 7.01 2.85
N MET A 363 19.19 6.45 4.05
CA MET A 363 17.89 6.46 4.74
C MET A 363 17.41 7.87 5.08
N LEU A 364 18.33 8.78 5.42
CA LEU A 364 18.00 10.19 5.69
C LEU A 364 17.58 10.93 4.42
N VAL A 365 18.34 10.81 3.33
CA VAL A 365 18.01 11.47 2.05
C VAL A 365 16.73 10.89 1.45
N PHE A 366 16.59 9.57 1.48
CA PHE A 366 15.38 8.87 1.02
C PHE A 366 14.16 9.27 1.85
N GLY A 367 14.28 9.35 3.18
CA GLY A 367 13.21 9.75 4.09
C GLY A 367 12.76 11.20 3.88
N LEU A 368 13.69 12.11 3.63
CA LEU A 368 13.39 13.49 3.28
C LEU A 368 12.60 13.56 1.96
N GLY A 369 13.01 12.80 0.95
CA GLY A 369 12.30 12.67 -0.31
C GLY A 369 10.90 12.10 -0.15
N LEU A 370 10.75 11.05 0.68
CA LEU A 370 9.46 10.42 0.98
C LEU A 370 8.49 11.39 1.67
N ALA A 371 8.97 12.11 2.69
CA ALA A 371 8.19 13.14 3.38
C ALA A 371 7.72 14.25 2.44
N THR A 372 8.57 14.61 1.47
CA THR A 372 8.28 15.65 0.46
C THR A 372 7.27 15.17 -0.58
N THR A 373 7.17 13.85 -0.83
CA THR A 373 6.35 13.28 -1.92
C THR A 373 4.95 12.89 -1.48
N VAL A 374 4.79 12.13 -0.40
CA VAL A 374 3.57 11.37 -0.09
C VAL A 374 2.35 12.25 0.11
N SER A 375 2.46 13.29 0.95
CA SER A 375 1.33 14.18 1.25
C SER A 375 0.92 15.03 0.03
N PRO A 376 1.85 15.68 -0.71
CA PRO A 376 1.52 16.41 -1.94
C PRO A 376 0.94 15.52 -3.05
N LEU A 377 1.43 14.29 -3.22
CA LEU A 377 0.93 13.34 -4.20
C LEU A 377 -0.54 12.99 -3.93
N THR A 378 -0.86 12.62 -2.69
CA THR A 378 -2.24 12.32 -2.27
C THR A 378 -3.14 13.53 -2.47
N ALA A 379 -2.71 14.71 -2.04
CA ALA A 379 -3.47 15.95 -2.21
C ALA A 379 -3.71 16.31 -3.68
N ALA A 380 -2.73 16.12 -4.56
CA ALA A 380 -2.86 16.38 -5.99
C ALA A 380 -3.88 15.45 -6.68
N ILE A 381 -3.89 14.16 -6.31
CA ILE A 381 -4.81 13.16 -6.86
C ILE A 381 -6.24 13.40 -6.37
N LEU A 382 -6.42 13.57 -5.06
CA LEU A 382 -7.74 13.77 -4.47
C LEU A 382 -8.33 15.14 -4.82
N GLY A 383 -7.50 16.18 -4.89
CA GLY A 383 -7.90 17.52 -5.29
C GLY A 383 -8.17 17.68 -6.80
N ALA A 384 -7.83 16.67 -7.61
CA ALA A 384 -8.13 16.68 -9.03
C ALA A 384 -9.57 16.26 -9.37
N VAL A 385 -10.30 15.70 -8.41
CA VAL A 385 -11.66 15.18 -8.60
C VAL A 385 -12.64 15.88 -7.65
N ASP A 386 -13.93 15.81 -8.01
CA ASP A 386 -14.98 16.32 -7.12
C ASP A 386 -14.95 15.63 -5.77
N THR A 387 -15.31 16.35 -4.70
CA THR A 387 -15.34 15.81 -3.32
C THR A 387 -16.24 14.59 -3.17
N SER A 388 -17.32 14.49 -3.96
CA SER A 388 -18.22 13.33 -4.02
C SER A 388 -17.53 12.07 -4.57
N ARG A 389 -16.45 12.19 -5.34
CA ARG A 389 -15.69 11.12 -5.96
C ARG A 389 -14.33 10.85 -5.28
N SER A 390 -13.98 11.61 -4.25
CA SER A 390 -12.68 11.50 -3.56
C SER A 390 -12.44 10.11 -2.96
N GLY A 391 -13.48 9.43 -2.48
CA GLY A 391 -13.39 8.06 -1.97
C GLY A 391 -12.97 7.05 -3.05
N ILE A 392 -13.58 7.13 -4.24
CA ILE A 392 -13.23 6.27 -5.36
C ILE A 392 -11.81 6.61 -5.87
N ALA A 393 -11.47 7.90 -5.95
CA ALA A 393 -10.14 8.35 -6.36
C ALA A 393 -9.04 7.83 -5.42
N SER A 394 -9.30 7.85 -4.11
CA SER A 394 -8.40 7.27 -3.10
C SER A 394 -8.27 5.75 -3.26
N ALA A 395 -9.37 5.03 -3.48
CA ALA A 395 -9.35 3.58 -3.69
C ALA A 395 -8.53 3.20 -4.93
N VAL A 396 -8.72 3.92 -6.05
CA VAL A 396 -7.95 3.72 -7.29
C VAL A 396 -6.46 3.99 -7.05
N ASN A 397 -6.11 5.09 -6.38
CA ASN A 397 -4.71 5.39 -6.09
C ASN A 397 -4.06 4.33 -5.19
N ASN A 398 -4.77 3.86 -4.16
CA ASN A 398 -4.29 2.75 -3.33
C ASN A 398 -4.13 1.46 -4.13
N ALA A 399 -5.06 1.13 -5.03
CA ALA A 399 -4.94 -0.04 -5.90
C ALA A 399 -3.71 0.07 -6.82
N VAL A 400 -3.49 1.24 -7.45
CA VAL A 400 -2.30 1.49 -8.28
C VAL A 400 -1.01 1.33 -7.48
N ALA A 401 -0.94 1.88 -6.26
CA ALA A 401 0.22 1.74 -5.40
C ALA A 401 0.52 0.27 -5.04
N ARG A 402 -0.53 -0.53 -4.77
CA ARG A 402 -0.38 -1.96 -4.44
C ARG A 402 0.00 -2.79 -5.67
N VAL A 403 -0.63 -2.56 -6.82
CA VAL A 403 -0.28 -3.22 -8.08
C VAL A 403 1.16 -2.90 -8.49
N ALA A 404 1.61 -1.66 -8.29
CA ALA A 404 2.99 -1.29 -8.57
C ALA A 404 3.98 -2.08 -7.70
N GLY A 405 3.73 -2.15 -6.39
CA GLY A 405 4.54 -2.95 -5.46
C GLY A 405 4.56 -4.42 -5.85
N LEU A 406 3.40 -5.00 -6.12
CA LEU A 406 3.20 -6.37 -6.56
C LEU A 406 4.06 -6.71 -7.80
N LEU A 407 3.94 -5.92 -8.88
CA LEU A 407 4.65 -6.19 -10.12
C LEU A 407 6.17 -6.05 -9.96
N VAL A 408 6.63 -5.07 -9.18
CA VAL A 408 8.07 -4.85 -8.99
C VAL A 408 8.69 -5.92 -8.10
N VAL A 409 8.00 -6.37 -7.06
CA VAL A 409 8.45 -7.49 -6.21
C VAL A 409 8.44 -8.81 -7.01
N ALA A 410 7.44 -9.05 -7.85
CA ALA A 410 7.42 -10.22 -8.74
C ALA A 410 8.62 -10.26 -9.71
N MET A 411 9.08 -9.09 -10.16
CA MET A 411 10.25 -8.96 -11.04
C MET A 411 11.59 -8.99 -10.30
N LEU A 412 11.58 -9.08 -8.97
CA LEU A 412 12.78 -8.91 -8.14
C LEU A 412 13.92 -9.83 -8.58
N ALA A 413 13.67 -11.13 -8.74
CA ALA A 413 14.70 -12.08 -9.11
C ALA A 413 15.35 -11.74 -10.46
N THR A 414 14.58 -11.25 -11.44
CA THR A 414 15.10 -10.74 -12.72
C THR A 414 15.94 -9.48 -12.52
N ILE A 415 15.50 -8.56 -11.66
CA ILE A 415 16.19 -7.29 -11.35
C ILE A 415 17.55 -7.57 -10.72
N ILE A 416 17.60 -8.44 -9.72
CA ILE A 416 18.83 -8.73 -8.97
C ILE A 416 19.74 -9.75 -9.66
N GLY A 417 19.22 -10.49 -10.68
CA GLY A 417 19.98 -11.53 -11.40
C GLY A 417 20.05 -12.86 -10.67
N GLY A 418 18.98 -13.20 -9.92
CA GLY A 418 18.76 -14.51 -9.28
C GLY A 418 19.10 -14.55 -7.79
N THR A 419 20.20 -13.94 -7.35
CA THR A 419 20.61 -13.92 -5.94
C THR A 419 20.71 -12.50 -5.40
N LEU A 420 20.32 -12.29 -4.15
CA LEU A 420 20.43 -11.01 -3.48
C LEU A 420 21.81 -10.89 -2.77
N ASP A 421 22.87 -11.01 -3.56
CA ASP A 421 24.23 -10.67 -3.19
C ASP A 421 24.48 -9.15 -3.26
N LEU A 422 25.73 -8.70 -3.01
CA LEU A 422 26.08 -7.28 -3.07
C LEU A 422 25.81 -6.68 -4.47
N ALA A 423 26.11 -7.42 -5.53
CA ALA A 423 25.85 -6.96 -6.90
C ALA A 423 24.35 -6.88 -7.21
N GLY A 424 23.56 -7.85 -6.75
CA GLY A 424 22.09 -7.85 -6.81
C GLY A 424 21.49 -6.69 -6.04
N PHE A 425 22.00 -6.40 -4.85
CA PHE A 425 21.61 -5.25 -4.03
C PHE A 425 21.86 -3.92 -4.76
N HIS A 426 23.04 -3.75 -5.36
CA HIS A 426 23.36 -2.55 -6.14
C HIS A 426 22.48 -2.41 -7.39
N ARG A 427 22.18 -3.51 -8.10
CA ARG A 427 21.24 -3.49 -9.23
C ARG A 427 19.85 -3.03 -8.79
N ALA A 428 19.35 -3.54 -7.67
CA ALA A 428 18.06 -3.11 -7.12
C ALA A 428 18.07 -1.63 -6.72
N ALA A 429 19.16 -1.12 -6.15
CA ALA A 429 19.31 0.29 -5.83
C ALA A 429 19.27 1.19 -7.07
N ILE A 430 19.94 0.78 -8.16
CA ILE A 430 19.92 1.50 -9.45
C ILE A 430 18.50 1.48 -10.05
N VAL A 431 17.81 0.34 -10.05
CA VAL A 431 16.44 0.24 -10.56
C VAL A 431 15.48 1.09 -9.73
N THR A 432 15.63 1.05 -8.39
CA THR A 432 14.88 1.94 -7.48
C THR A 432 15.09 3.41 -7.85
N ALA A 433 16.32 3.84 -8.02
CA ALA A 433 16.65 5.22 -8.41
C ALA A 433 16.09 5.60 -9.78
N ALA A 434 16.16 4.70 -10.77
CA ALA A 434 15.61 4.91 -12.11
C ALA A 434 14.09 5.07 -12.06
N MET A 435 13.37 4.20 -11.32
CA MET A 435 11.93 4.32 -11.14
C MET A 435 11.55 5.64 -10.45
N MET A 436 12.27 6.04 -9.42
CA MET A 436 12.06 7.33 -8.74
C MET A 436 12.28 8.51 -9.68
N ALA A 437 13.34 8.46 -10.52
CA ALA A 437 13.61 9.49 -11.52
C ALA A 437 12.48 9.59 -12.58
N ILE A 438 11.96 8.44 -13.03
CA ILE A 438 10.80 8.40 -13.93
C ILE A 438 9.57 9.02 -13.24
N GLY A 439 9.30 8.68 -11.98
CA GLY A 439 8.22 9.28 -11.18
C GLY A 439 8.36 10.79 -11.05
N ALA A 440 9.58 11.30 -10.87
CA ALA A 440 9.89 12.73 -10.86
C ALA A 440 9.62 13.39 -12.21
N LEU A 441 10.08 12.79 -13.31
CA LEU A 441 9.84 13.28 -14.68
C LEU A 441 8.36 13.32 -15.03
N VAL A 442 7.62 12.27 -14.71
CA VAL A 442 6.16 12.23 -14.89
C VAL A 442 5.48 13.35 -14.12
N SER A 443 5.88 13.57 -12.88
CA SER A 443 5.33 14.65 -12.04
C SER A 443 5.68 16.02 -12.59
N PHE A 444 6.94 16.23 -13.00
CA PHE A 444 7.40 17.49 -13.61
C PHE A 444 6.66 17.83 -14.90
N ALA A 445 6.50 16.86 -15.79
CA ALA A 445 5.86 17.10 -17.10
C ALA A 445 4.32 17.13 -17.01
N GLY A 446 3.73 16.34 -16.10
CA GLY A 446 2.31 16.06 -16.10
C GLY A 446 1.50 16.86 -15.10
N ILE A 447 2.00 17.09 -13.88
CA ILE A 447 1.26 17.77 -12.81
C ILE A 447 1.18 19.29 -13.09
N ARG A 448 -0.03 19.83 -12.92
CA ARG A 448 -0.29 21.27 -13.02
C ARG A 448 -0.65 21.83 -11.65
N ASN A 449 -0.06 22.99 -11.30
CA ASN A 449 -0.31 23.68 -10.03
C ASN A 449 -1.70 24.33 -9.93
N ARG A 450 -2.33 24.64 -11.07
CA ARG A 450 -3.70 25.16 -11.07
C ARG A 450 -4.66 23.98 -10.92
N MET A 451 -5.23 23.84 -9.74
CA MET A 451 -6.46 23.05 -9.59
C MET A 451 -7.62 23.85 -10.19
N PRO A 452 -8.50 23.25 -11.00
CA PRO A 452 -9.79 23.86 -11.30
C PRO A 452 -10.50 24.04 -9.95
N GLN A 453 -10.90 25.28 -9.61
CA GLN A 453 -11.82 25.47 -8.49
C GLN A 453 -13.15 24.85 -8.92
N PRO A 454 -13.69 23.83 -8.24
CA PRO A 454 -15.03 23.36 -8.51
C PRO A 454 -15.99 24.50 -8.14
N GLY A 455 -16.63 25.13 -9.11
CA GLY A 455 -17.69 26.10 -8.88
C GLY A 455 -17.47 27.54 -9.34
N ALA A 456 -16.42 27.87 -10.10
CA ALA A 456 -16.23 29.24 -10.61
C ALA A 456 -17.11 29.58 -11.83
N ASP A 457 -17.77 28.59 -12.44
CA ASP A 457 -18.62 28.80 -13.65
C ASP A 457 -20.14 28.85 -13.38
N ALA A 458 -20.54 28.87 -12.11
CA ALA A 458 -21.91 29.23 -11.78
C ALA A 458 -22.04 30.77 -11.69
N THR A 459 -21.91 31.44 -12.80
CA THR A 459 -22.40 32.83 -12.92
C THR A 459 -23.91 32.79 -12.63
N PRO A 460 -24.43 33.52 -11.67
CA PRO A 460 -25.88 33.65 -11.50
C PRO A 460 -26.41 34.28 -12.78
N ALA A 461 -27.26 33.56 -13.50
CA ALA A 461 -28.05 34.15 -14.56
C ALA A 461 -28.74 35.39 -13.96
N ALA A 462 -28.34 36.53 -14.44
CA ALA A 462 -28.93 37.82 -14.09
C ALA A 462 -30.46 37.72 -14.17
N SER A 463 -31.11 37.93 -13.06
CA SER A 463 -32.52 38.25 -13.01
C SER A 463 -32.74 39.52 -13.84
N ALA A 464 -33.21 39.37 -15.05
CA ALA A 464 -33.75 40.44 -15.82
C ALA A 464 -35.27 40.24 -15.90
N LYS A 465 -35.93 41.10 -15.12
CA LYS A 465 -37.30 41.59 -15.21
C LYS A 465 -38.43 40.63 -15.57
#